data_916b22498ac7ce756849187243a87af0
#
_entry.id   916b22498ac7ce756849187243a87af0
#
_cell.length_a   1.000
_cell.length_b   1.000
_cell.length_c   1.000
_cell.angle_alpha   90.00
_cell.angle_beta   90.00
_cell.angle_gamma   90.00
#
_symmetry.space_group_name_H-M   'P 1'
#
loop_
_entity.id
_entity.type
_entity.pdbx_description
1 polymer ?
#
loop_
_entity_poly.entity_id
_entity_poly.type
_entity_poly.pdbx_seq_one_letter_code
_entity_poly.pdbx_strand_id
1 'polypeptide(L)'
;SALDEQSFARHASAMAEKNSLLAERRKEVAEGWGPKYIERVHQKGKLTARERIEALRDKETPVREVGTFVNHGVKFGKLKSPAAGVVTAFCQVAGRWTMVIANDNTVASGSWWPKTPEKIERAQEMALRLRLPVVYLVDCSGLFLPEQSRSFAGATGAGHIFKKNALLADAGVPQIAAVFGDCIAGGGYMPIISDRVAMTESAYMVIA
;
A
#
# COMPACT_ATOMS: atom_id res chain seq x y z
N SER A 1 -39.07 5.75 14.21
CA SER A 1 -39.30 7.13 14.66
C SER A 1 -38.51 8.07 13.78
N ALA A 2 -39.19 8.98 13.09
CA ALA A 2 -38.53 10.02 12.33
C ALA A 2 -37.78 10.94 13.33
N LEU A 3 -36.51 11.24 13.06
CA LEU A 3 -35.79 12.29 13.78
C LEU A 3 -36.50 13.63 13.50
N ASP A 4 -36.72 14.43 14.56
CA ASP A 4 -37.17 15.80 14.34
C ASP A 4 -36.10 16.62 13.60
N GLU A 5 -36.50 17.73 12.99
CA GLU A 5 -35.62 18.56 12.18
C GLU A 5 -34.39 19.08 12.92
N GLN A 6 -34.53 19.43 14.21
CA GLN A 6 -33.43 19.90 15.03
C GLN A 6 -32.42 18.78 15.31
N SER A 7 -32.91 17.58 15.65
CA SER A 7 -32.05 16.42 15.86
C SER A 7 -31.32 16.02 14.57
N PHE A 8 -31.99 16.06 13.42
CA PHE A 8 -31.37 15.81 12.13
C PHE A 8 -30.27 16.84 11.82
N ALA A 9 -30.56 18.14 11.97
CA ALA A 9 -29.58 19.20 11.73
C ALA A 9 -28.34 19.07 12.60
N ARG A 10 -28.51 18.76 13.90
CA ARG A 10 -27.43 18.53 14.86
C ARG A 10 -26.58 17.32 14.46
N HIS A 11 -27.19 16.22 14.09
CA HIS A 11 -26.47 15.01 13.64
C HIS A 11 -25.76 15.23 12.32
N ALA A 12 -26.38 15.96 11.38
CA ALA A 12 -25.77 16.31 10.10
C ALA A 12 -24.51 17.18 10.30
N SER A 13 -24.58 18.20 11.19
CA SER A 13 -23.41 19.04 11.54
C SER A 13 -22.29 18.21 12.16
N ALA A 14 -22.60 17.35 13.15
CA ALA A 14 -21.62 16.51 13.79
C ALA A 14 -20.95 15.50 12.79
N MET A 15 -21.72 14.99 11.83
CA MET A 15 -21.16 14.14 10.76
C MET A 15 -20.30 14.91 9.78
N ALA A 16 -20.68 16.16 9.45
CA ALA A 16 -19.86 17.03 8.60
C ALA A 16 -18.49 17.31 9.21
N GLU A 17 -18.43 17.59 10.52
CA GLU A 17 -17.18 17.78 11.24
C GLU A 17 -16.30 16.51 11.21
N LYS A 18 -16.89 15.34 11.46
CA LYS A 18 -16.17 14.06 11.39
C LYS A 18 -15.67 13.77 9.97
N ASN A 19 -16.45 14.07 8.96
CA ASN A 19 -16.04 13.90 7.56
C ASN A 19 -14.90 14.83 7.19
N SER A 20 -14.91 16.08 7.65
CA SER A 20 -13.81 17.02 7.45
C SER A 20 -12.52 16.54 8.11
N LEU A 21 -12.60 16.08 9.36
CA LEU A 21 -11.46 15.49 10.08
C LEU A 21 -10.93 14.23 9.38
N LEU A 22 -11.82 13.39 8.86
CA LEU A 22 -11.43 12.21 8.10
C LEU A 22 -10.69 12.57 6.81
N ALA A 23 -11.18 13.58 6.09
CA ALA A 23 -10.54 14.07 4.86
C ALA A 23 -9.14 14.65 5.16
N GLU A 24 -9.00 15.45 6.21
CA GLU A 24 -7.71 15.99 6.66
C GLU A 24 -6.71 14.89 7.00
N ARG A 25 -7.11 13.90 7.80
CA ARG A 25 -6.25 12.77 8.15
C ARG A 25 -5.86 11.92 6.95
N ARG A 26 -6.76 11.72 5.98
CA ARG A 26 -6.44 11.04 4.72
C ARG A 26 -5.40 11.80 3.92
N LYS A 27 -5.51 13.12 3.87
CA LYS A 27 -4.53 13.99 3.22
C LYS A 27 -3.16 13.88 3.90
N GLU A 28 -3.11 13.98 5.25
CA GLU A 28 -1.88 13.78 6.01
C GLU A 28 -1.19 12.45 5.69
N VAL A 29 -1.95 11.36 5.67
CA VAL A 29 -1.41 10.03 5.34
C VAL A 29 -0.94 9.96 3.88
N ALA A 30 -1.66 10.60 2.95
CA ALA A 30 -1.32 10.59 1.53
C ALA A 30 0.00 11.33 1.22
N GLU A 31 0.37 12.30 2.02
CA GLU A 31 1.63 13.05 1.91
C GLU A 31 2.87 12.24 2.36
N GLY A 32 2.69 11.05 2.95
CA GLY A 32 3.80 10.24 3.44
C GLY A 32 4.66 10.97 4.47
N TRP A 33 5.94 11.16 4.18
CA TRP A 33 6.83 11.98 5.01
C TRP A 33 6.84 13.47 4.62
N GLY A 34 5.90 13.88 3.76
CA GLY A 34 5.66 15.26 3.38
C GLY A 34 6.33 15.70 2.08
N PRO A 35 6.09 16.97 1.68
CA PRO A 35 6.44 17.50 0.37
C PRO A 35 7.91 17.33 -0.02
N LYS A 36 8.83 17.49 0.94
CA LYS A 36 10.27 17.30 0.72
C LYS A 36 10.61 15.90 0.19
N TYR A 37 9.90 14.87 0.68
CA TYR A 37 10.15 13.49 0.26
C TYR A 37 9.47 13.17 -1.06
N ILE A 38 8.33 13.76 -1.35
CA ILE A 38 7.67 13.71 -2.66
C ILE A 38 8.60 14.32 -3.70
N GLU A 39 9.09 15.53 -3.46
CA GLU A 39 10.04 16.22 -4.35
C GLU A 39 11.30 15.38 -4.60
N ARG A 40 11.85 14.76 -3.55
CA ARG A 40 13.01 13.86 -3.67
C ARG A 40 12.75 12.64 -4.57
N VAL A 41 11.53 12.13 -4.57
CA VAL A 41 11.10 11.04 -5.47
C VAL A 41 11.05 11.55 -6.91
N HIS A 42 10.46 12.72 -7.14
CA HIS A 42 10.36 13.33 -8.48
C HIS A 42 11.73 13.72 -9.05
N GLN A 43 12.65 14.23 -8.24
CA GLN A 43 14.03 14.55 -8.66
C GLN A 43 14.81 13.32 -9.15
N LYS A 44 14.41 12.12 -8.73
CA LYS A 44 14.96 10.85 -9.25
C LYS A 44 14.25 10.36 -10.52
N GLY A 45 13.35 11.16 -11.11
CA GLY A 45 12.54 10.76 -12.27
C GLY A 45 11.48 9.70 -11.95
N LYS A 46 11.14 9.52 -10.68
CA LYS A 46 10.16 8.51 -10.23
C LYS A 46 8.81 9.14 -9.88
N LEU A 47 7.77 8.36 -9.96
CA LEU A 47 6.45 8.64 -9.40
C LEU A 47 6.34 8.12 -7.97
N THR A 48 5.53 8.76 -7.14
CA THR A 48 5.10 8.23 -5.84
C THR A 48 4.19 7.01 -6.02
N ALA A 49 3.99 6.22 -4.96
CA ALA A 49 3.10 5.07 -5.00
C ALA A 49 1.69 5.42 -5.48
N ARG A 50 1.13 6.53 -5.00
CA ARG A 50 -0.23 6.96 -5.39
C ARG A 50 -0.31 7.46 -6.83
N GLU A 51 0.70 8.18 -7.30
CA GLU A 51 0.79 8.59 -8.71
C GLU A 51 0.91 7.39 -9.65
N ARG A 52 1.64 6.33 -9.24
CA ARG A 52 1.71 5.07 -10.01
C ARG A 52 0.35 4.37 -10.08
N ILE A 53 -0.40 4.34 -8.97
CA ILE A 53 -1.76 3.77 -8.95
C ILE A 53 -2.68 4.60 -9.85
N GLU A 54 -2.56 5.92 -9.79
CA GLU A 54 -3.34 6.83 -10.64
C GLU A 54 -3.03 6.65 -12.14
N ALA A 55 -1.76 6.42 -12.48
CA ALA A 55 -1.33 6.13 -13.85
C ALA A 55 -1.74 4.73 -14.35
N LEU A 56 -1.90 3.77 -13.43
CA LEU A 56 -2.25 2.39 -13.75
C LEU A 56 -3.76 2.20 -13.95
N ARG A 57 -4.57 2.89 -13.14
CA ARG A 57 -6.03 2.69 -13.16
C ARG A 57 -6.68 3.15 -14.46
N ASP A 58 -7.77 2.53 -14.80
CA ASP A 58 -8.63 3.00 -15.89
C ASP A 58 -9.15 4.41 -15.58
N LYS A 59 -9.18 5.29 -16.58
CA LYS A 59 -9.67 6.66 -16.44
C LYS A 59 -11.07 6.66 -15.85
N GLU A 60 -11.36 7.66 -15.01
CA GLU A 60 -12.66 7.91 -14.38
C GLU A 60 -13.16 6.80 -13.45
N THR A 61 -12.34 5.79 -13.15
CA THR A 61 -12.68 4.77 -12.15
C THR A 61 -12.14 5.14 -10.78
N PRO A 62 -12.83 4.78 -9.69
CA PRO A 62 -12.38 5.16 -8.36
C PRO A 62 -11.22 4.30 -7.87
N VAL A 63 -10.29 4.93 -7.14
CA VAL A 63 -9.31 4.22 -6.29
C VAL A 63 -9.87 4.10 -4.88
N ARG A 64 -9.92 2.88 -4.36
CA ARG A 64 -10.42 2.57 -3.02
C ARG A 64 -9.28 2.07 -2.14
N GLU A 65 -8.58 2.99 -1.44
CA GLU A 65 -7.53 2.59 -0.49
C GLU A 65 -8.12 1.82 0.70
N VAL A 66 -7.42 0.76 1.12
CA VAL A 66 -7.75 -0.07 2.27
C VAL A 66 -6.63 0.01 3.30
N GLY A 67 -6.99 0.10 4.59
CA GLY A 67 -6.00 0.19 5.66
C GLY A 67 -5.19 1.50 5.64
N THR A 68 -5.78 2.59 5.17
CA THR A 68 -5.15 3.92 5.08
C THR A 68 -4.58 4.39 6.41
N PHE A 69 -5.24 4.08 7.53
CA PHE A 69 -4.84 4.53 8.87
C PHE A 69 -3.99 3.54 9.67
N VAL A 70 -3.48 2.48 9.03
CA VAL A 70 -2.52 1.60 9.71
C VAL A 70 -1.29 2.42 10.10
N ASN A 71 -0.87 2.30 11.37
CA ASN A 71 0.17 3.09 12.02
C ASN A 71 -0.10 4.62 12.11
N HIS A 72 -1.31 5.08 11.85
CA HIS A 72 -1.66 6.48 12.08
C HIS A 72 -1.49 6.82 13.56
N GLY A 73 -0.74 7.88 13.88
CA GLY A 73 -0.43 8.28 15.25
C GLY A 73 0.65 7.45 15.95
N VAL A 74 1.12 6.34 15.36
CA VAL A 74 2.20 5.53 15.93
C VAL A 74 3.55 6.13 15.60
N LYS A 75 4.46 6.16 16.61
CA LYS A 75 5.84 6.61 16.45
C LYS A 75 6.81 5.45 16.63
N PHE A 76 7.85 5.43 15.82
CA PHE A 76 8.99 4.53 15.89
C PHE A 76 10.24 5.38 16.14
N GLY A 77 10.53 5.63 17.41
CA GLY A 77 11.47 6.67 17.81
C GLY A 77 10.99 8.05 17.37
N LYS A 78 11.77 8.74 16.54
CA LYS A 78 11.40 10.04 15.95
C LYS A 78 10.63 9.95 14.63
N LEU A 79 10.48 8.74 14.10
CA LEU A 79 9.88 8.50 12.79
C LEU A 79 8.42 8.04 12.89
N LYS A 80 7.71 8.16 11.77
CA LYS A 80 6.34 7.65 11.59
C LYS A 80 6.31 6.79 10.32
N SER A 81 5.40 5.84 10.24
CA SER A 81 5.15 5.08 9.01
C SER A 81 3.67 5.17 8.61
N PRO A 82 3.25 6.31 8.03
CA PRO A 82 1.88 6.49 7.60
C PRO A 82 1.48 5.37 6.63
N ALA A 83 0.28 4.86 6.77
CA ALA A 83 -0.25 3.70 6.05
C ALA A 83 0.67 2.45 6.11
N ALA A 84 1.51 2.33 7.15
CA ALA A 84 2.56 1.31 7.29
C ALA A 84 3.56 1.27 6.10
N GLY A 85 3.83 2.39 5.43
CA GLY A 85 4.77 2.47 4.31
C GLY A 85 4.34 1.70 3.05
N VAL A 86 3.08 1.30 2.94
CA VAL A 86 2.52 0.61 1.78
C VAL A 86 1.11 1.06 1.49
N VAL A 87 0.81 1.34 0.23
CA VAL A 87 -0.56 1.63 -0.24
C VAL A 87 -1.17 0.34 -0.74
N THR A 88 -2.35 0.00 -0.25
CA THR A 88 -3.17 -1.11 -0.74
C THR A 88 -4.50 -0.56 -1.20
N ALA A 89 -4.91 -0.86 -2.42
CA ALA A 89 -6.10 -0.27 -3.00
C ALA A 89 -6.79 -1.21 -4.00
N PHE A 90 -8.10 -1.05 -4.13
CA PHE A 90 -8.85 -1.56 -5.26
C PHE A 90 -8.96 -0.47 -6.32
N CYS A 91 -8.70 -0.80 -7.58
CA CYS A 91 -9.00 0.02 -8.74
C CYS A 91 -9.32 -0.86 -9.94
N GLN A 92 -9.88 -0.29 -10.99
CA GLN A 92 -10.04 -1.01 -12.24
C GLN A 92 -8.79 -0.83 -13.11
N VAL A 93 -8.35 -1.94 -13.69
CA VAL A 93 -7.24 -2.00 -14.65
C VAL A 93 -7.68 -2.87 -15.82
N ALA A 94 -7.69 -2.30 -17.02
CA ALA A 94 -8.21 -2.96 -18.24
C ALA A 94 -9.64 -3.54 -18.04
N GLY A 95 -10.52 -2.77 -17.43
CA GLY A 95 -11.92 -3.13 -17.19
C GLY A 95 -12.13 -4.12 -16.02
N ARG A 96 -11.08 -4.51 -15.29
CA ARG A 96 -11.19 -5.50 -14.20
C ARG A 96 -10.84 -4.89 -12.85
N TRP A 97 -11.65 -5.17 -11.84
CA TRP A 97 -11.26 -4.88 -10.47
C TRP A 97 -9.99 -5.63 -10.10
N THR A 98 -9.05 -4.91 -9.57
CA THR A 98 -7.69 -5.38 -9.28
C THR A 98 -7.28 -4.90 -7.90
N MET A 99 -6.61 -5.75 -7.13
CA MET A 99 -5.93 -5.35 -5.90
C MET A 99 -4.54 -4.84 -6.27
N VAL A 100 -4.24 -3.61 -5.90
CA VAL A 100 -2.91 -3.00 -6.08
C VAL A 100 -2.22 -2.88 -4.73
N ILE A 101 -0.97 -3.30 -4.67
CA ILE A 101 -0.09 -3.22 -3.49
C ILE A 101 1.16 -2.46 -3.91
N ALA A 102 1.36 -1.25 -3.38
CA ALA A 102 2.41 -0.35 -3.80
C ALA A 102 3.26 0.11 -2.60
N ASN A 103 4.57 -0.11 -2.62
CA ASN A 103 5.46 0.44 -1.60
C ASN A 103 5.47 1.97 -1.67
N ASP A 104 5.30 2.63 -0.53
CA ASP A 104 5.32 4.09 -0.46
C ASP A 104 6.76 4.60 -0.37
N ASN A 105 7.33 4.93 -1.52
CA ASN A 105 8.70 5.38 -1.64
C ASN A 105 8.96 6.76 -1.02
N THR A 106 7.93 7.47 -0.57
CA THR A 106 8.05 8.70 0.24
C THR A 106 8.28 8.41 1.72
N VAL A 107 8.12 7.14 2.14
CA VAL A 107 8.27 6.67 3.53
C VAL A 107 9.45 5.70 3.61
N ALA A 108 10.60 6.16 4.07
CA ALA A 108 11.86 5.38 4.16
C ALA A 108 12.18 4.59 2.90
N SER A 109 12.03 5.21 1.71
CA SER A 109 12.27 4.56 0.41
C SER A 109 11.49 3.25 0.23
N GLY A 110 10.24 3.19 0.71
CA GLY A 110 9.36 2.03 0.56
C GLY A 110 9.68 0.84 1.48
N SER A 111 10.50 1.04 2.53
CA SER A 111 10.82 -0.02 3.50
C SER A 111 9.57 -0.59 4.17
N TRP A 112 9.66 -1.84 4.58
CA TRP A 112 8.65 -2.48 5.40
C TRP A 112 8.83 -2.15 6.89
N TRP A 113 7.77 -1.66 7.48
CA TRP A 113 7.63 -1.30 8.88
C TRP A 113 6.85 -2.37 9.67
N PRO A 114 6.80 -2.29 11.00
CA PRO A 114 5.77 -3.01 11.76
C PRO A 114 4.38 -2.72 11.17
N LYS A 115 3.56 -3.74 10.98
CA LYS A 115 2.27 -3.74 10.30
C LYS A 115 2.28 -3.63 8.76
N THR A 116 3.42 -3.45 8.11
CA THR A 116 3.49 -3.59 6.65
C THR A 116 3.12 -4.99 6.20
N PRO A 117 3.73 -6.07 6.77
CA PRO A 117 3.39 -7.44 6.38
C PRO A 117 1.90 -7.75 6.55
N GLU A 118 1.32 -7.45 7.70
CA GLU A 118 -0.10 -7.73 7.97
C GLU A 118 -1.03 -6.98 7.02
N LYS A 119 -0.66 -5.76 6.63
CA LYS A 119 -1.43 -4.98 5.65
C LYS A 119 -1.36 -5.59 4.25
N ILE A 120 -0.17 -6.03 3.82
CA ILE A 120 0.01 -6.73 2.55
C ILE A 120 -0.76 -8.05 2.55
N GLU A 121 -0.62 -8.87 3.59
CA GLU A 121 -1.36 -10.13 3.76
C GLU A 121 -2.87 -9.92 3.68
N ARG A 122 -3.38 -8.89 4.35
CA ARG A 122 -4.81 -8.56 4.29
C ARG A 122 -5.26 -8.24 2.87
N ALA A 123 -4.45 -7.49 2.12
CA ALA A 123 -4.75 -7.19 0.72
C ALA A 123 -4.74 -8.46 -0.14
N GLN A 124 -3.75 -9.32 0.03
CA GLN A 124 -3.67 -10.62 -0.65
C GLN A 124 -4.86 -11.53 -0.28
N GLU A 125 -5.25 -11.56 0.99
CA GLU A 125 -6.43 -12.32 1.45
C GLU A 125 -7.71 -11.82 0.79
N MET A 126 -7.91 -10.50 0.72
CA MET A 126 -9.06 -9.93 0.03
C MET A 126 -9.05 -10.28 -1.47
N ALA A 127 -7.89 -10.21 -2.12
CA ALA A 127 -7.74 -10.59 -3.52
C ALA A 127 -8.06 -12.07 -3.74
N LEU A 128 -7.56 -12.95 -2.88
CA LEU A 128 -7.84 -14.39 -2.92
C LEU A 128 -9.33 -14.69 -2.78
N ARG A 129 -9.99 -14.11 -1.78
CA ARG A 129 -11.43 -14.33 -1.51
C ARG A 129 -12.33 -13.81 -2.62
N LEU A 130 -11.95 -12.68 -3.23
CA LEU A 130 -12.72 -12.04 -4.28
C LEU A 130 -12.28 -12.47 -5.70
N ARG A 131 -11.26 -13.34 -5.81
CA ARG A 131 -10.67 -13.78 -7.08
C ARG A 131 -10.22 -12.62 -7.96
N LEU A 132 -9.65 -11.58 -7.35
CA LEU A 132 -9.14 -10.40 -8.05
C LEU A 132 -7.67 -10.54 -8.40
N PRO A 133 -7.24 -10.18 -9.62
CA PRO A 133 -5.83 -10.05 -9.94
C PRO A 133 -5.10 -9.16 -8.95
N VAL A 134 -3.82 -9.45 -8.70
CA VAL A 134 -2.97 -8.63 -7.83
C VAL A 134 -1.88 -7.98 -8.67
N VAL A 135 -1.71 -6.66 -8.49
CA VAL A 135 -0.60 -5.91 -9.08
C VAL A 135 0.28 -5.35 -7.96
N TYR A 136 1.54 -5.76 -7.97
CA TYR A 136 2.58 -5.24 -7.07
C TYR A 136 3.36 -4.12 -7.77
N LEU A 137 3.35 -2.92 -7.20
CA LEU A 137 4.15 -1.78 -7.67
C LEU A 137 5.32 -1.61 -6.69
N VAL A 138 6.45 -2.20 -7.03
CA VAL A 138 7.57 -2.40 -6.11
C VAL A 138 8.60 -1.28 -6.24
N ASP A 139 8.91 -0.64 -5.12
CA ASP A 139 10.01 0.29 -4.92
C ASP A 139 10.35 0.20 -3.43
N CYS A 140 11.09 -0.86 -3.03
CA CYS A 140 11.22 -1.33 -1.65
C CYS A 140 12.69 -1.51 -1.28
N SER A 141 13.18 -0.72 -0.36
CA SER A 141 14.55 -0.84 0.18
C SER A 141 14.72 -1.91 1.29
N GLY A 142 13.81 -2.88 1.33
CA GLY A 142 13.85 -3.98 2.29
C GLY A 142 13.11 -3.68 3.59
N LEU A 143 13.53 -4.33 4.69
CA LEU A 143 12.96 -4.10 6.02
C LEU A 143 13.52 -2.83 6.64
N PHE A 144 12.71 -2.11 7.40
CA PHE A 144 13.21 -1.03 8.26
C PHE A 144 13.97 -1.65 9.43
N LEU A 145 15.29 -1.75 9.30
CA LEU A 145 16.17 -2.54 10.17
C LEU A 145 16.00 -2.29 11.68
N PRO A 146 15.80 -1.04 12.17
CA PRO A 146 15.59 -0.82 13.60
C PRO A 146 14.37 -1.53 14.18
N GLU A 147 13.39 -1.90 13.35
CA GLU A 147 12.14 -2.55 13.75
C GLU A 147 11.96 -3.95 13.12
N GLN A 148 13.03 -4.56 12.61
CA GLN A 148 12.96 -5.82 11.85
C GLN A 148 12.35 -6.98 12.66
N SER A 149 12.65 -7.07 13.95
CA SER A 149 12.09 -8.10 14.83
C SER A 149 10.56 -8.06 14.94
N ARG A 150 9.96 -6.90 14.70
CA ARG A 150 8.51 -6.68 14.73
C ARG A 150 7.83 -6.81 13.37
N SER A 151 8.63 -7.00 12.30
CA SER A 151 8.11 -7.04 10.93
C SER A 151 8.35 -8.39 10.27
N PHE A 152 9.45 -9.08 10.62
CA PHE A 152 9.86 -10.31 9.94
C PHE A 152 9.25 -11.56 10.55
N ALA A 153 9.32 -11.69 11.87
CA ALA A 153 8.94 -12.91 12.59
C ALA A 153 7.45 -12.95 12.95
N GLY A 154 6.95 -14.16 13.19
CA GLY A 154 5.61 -14.42 13.73
C GLY A 154 4.58 -14.87 12.70
N ALA A 155 3.41 -15.22 13.21
CA ALA A 155 2.30 -15.78 12.43
C ALA A 155 1.72 -14.82 11.37
N THR A 156 2.01 -13.52 11.49
CA THR A 156 1.59 -12.46 10.54
C THR A 156 2.79 -11.66 10.03
N GLY A 157 3.97 -12.24 10.07
CA GLY A 157 5.21 -11.64 9.58
C GLY A 157 5.41 -11.83 8.08
N ALA A 158 6.52 -11.28 7.58
CA ALA A 158 6.84 -11.26 6.15
C ALA A 158 6.75 -12.62 5.43
N GLY A 159 7.07 -13.73 6.13
CA GLY A 159 6.94 -15.07 5.57
C GLY A 159 5.53 -15.46 5.14
N HIS A 160 4.50 -14.90 5.76
CA HIS A 160 3.11 -15.13 5.38
C HIS A 160 2.73 -14.48 4.04
N ILE A 161 3.38 -13.39 3.66
CA ILE A 161 3.20 -12.77 2.35
C ILE A 161 3.55 -13.78 1.25
N PHE A 162 4.66 -14.50 1.40
CA PHE A 162 5.12 -15.50 0.43
C PHE A 162 4.19 -16.71 0.37
N LYS A 163 3.70 -17.16 1.54
CA LYS A 163 2.64 -18.18 1.60
C LYS A 163 1.38 -17.72 0.84
N LYS A 164 0.96 -16.46 1.01
CA LYS A 164 -0.19 -15.90 0.30
C LYS A 164 0.04 -15.82 -1.21
N ASN A 165 1.25 -15.47 -1.66
CA ASN A 165 1.58 -15.53 -3.09
C ASN A 165 1.36 -16.95 -3.64
N ALA A 166 1.83 -17.99 -2.93
CA ALA A 166 1.63 -19.39 -3.35
C ALA A 166 0.14 -19.77 -3.37
N LEU A 167 -0.65 -19.35 -2.37
CA LEU A 167 -2.09 -19.61 -2.32
C LEU A 167 -2.85 -18.89 -3.43
N LEU A 168 -2.44 -17.69 -3.81
CA LEU A 168 -3.00 -16.96 -4.95
C LEU A 168 -2.72 -17.71 -6.25
N ALA A 169 -1.48 -18.18 -6.44
CA ALA A 169 -1.08 -18.96 -7.61
C ALA A 169 -1.86 -20.28 -7.70
N ASP A 170 -1.96 -21.05 -6.60
CA ASP A 170 -2.74 -22.29 -6.52
C ASP A 170 -4.22 -22.06 -6.87
N ALA A 171 -4.77 -20.93 -6.41
CA ALA A 171 -6.13 -20.53 -6.75
C ALA A 171 -6.31 -20.01 -8.18
N GLY A 172 -5.27 -19.91 -8.99
CA GLY A 172 -5.32 -19.35 -10.34
C GLY A 172 -5.61 -17.84 -10.37
N VAL A 173 -5.27 -17.11 -9.30
CA VAL A 173 -5.41 -15.66 -9.24
C VAL A 173 -4.16 -15.02 -9.83
N PRO A 174 -4.27 -14.26 -10.94
CA PRO A 174 -3.12 -13.66 -11.61
C PRO A 174 -2.38 -12.66 -10.71
N GLN A 175 -1.05 -12.74 -10.74
CA GLN A 175 -0.15 -11.85 -10.01
C GLN A 175 0.85 -11.21 -10.98
N ILE A 176 0.89 -9.90 -11.00
CA ILE A 176 1.77 -9.12 -11.87
C ILE A 176 2.59 -8.18 -10.99
N ALA A 177 3.89 -8.11 -11.22
CA ALA A 177 4.77 -7.18 -10.53
C ALA A 177 5.43 -6.21 -11.50
N ALA A 178 5.50 -4.95 -11.10
CA ALA A 178 6.27 -3.90 -11.78
C ALA A 178 7.26 -3.29 -10.79
N VAL A 179 8.55 -3.38 -11.10
CA VAL A 179 9.65 -2.89 -10.25
C VAL A 179 10.13 -1.55 -10.78
N PHE A 180 10.04 -0.50 -9.95
CA PHE A 180 10.33 0.88 -10.32
C PHE A 180 11.58 1.46 -9.65
N GLY A 181 12.30 0.67 -8.91
CA GLY A 181 13.48 1.13 -8.19
C GLY A 181 14.11 0.01 -7.38
N ASP A 182 14.42 0.32 -6.13
CA ASP A 182 14.98 -0.68 -5.22
C ASP A 182 13.99 -1.81 -5.00
N CYS A 183 14.49 -3.05 -5.05
CA CYS A 183 13.70 -4.24 -4.78
C CYS A 183 14.58 -5.21 -4.00
N ILE A 184 14.64 -5.01 -2.68
CA ILE A 184 15.66 -5.61 -1.82
C ILE A 184 15.02 -6.61 -0.86
N ALA A 185 15.69 -7.73 -0.65
CA ALA A 185 15.35 -8.78 0.34
C ALA A 185 13.89 -9.23 0.20
N GLY A 186 13.08 -9.11 1.26
CA GLY A 186 11.68 -9.51 1.25
C GLY A 186 10.84 -8.85 0.16
N GLY A 187 11.17 -7.62 -0.26
CA GLY A 187 10.55 -6.93 -1.39
C GLY A 187 10.77 -7.64 -2.72
N GLY A 188 11.88 -8.36 -2.88
CA GLY A 188 12.20 -9.11 -4.09
C GLY A 188 11.41 -10.41 -4.27
N TYR A 189 10.90 -10.99 -3.20
CA TYR A 189 10.13 -12.24 -3.28
C TYR A 189 8.80 -12.08 -4.01
N MET A 190 8.08 -11.00 -3.76
CA MET A 190 6.78 -10.79 -4.43
C MET A 190 6.90 -10.76 -5.96
N PRO A 191 7.83 -10.00 -6.57
CA PRO A 191 8.04 -10.06 -8.01
C PRO A 191 8.45 -11.43 -8.52
N ILE A 192 9.40 -12.09 -7.86
CA ILE A 192 9.94 -13.39 -8.33
C ILE A 192 8.85 -14.47 -8.37
N ILE A 193 7.90 -14.43 -7.43
CA ILE A 193 6.80 -15.41 -7.36
C ILE A 193 5.63 -15.01 -8.24
N SER A 194 5.61 -13.79 -8.80
CA SER A 194 4.53 -13.32 -9.67
C SER A 194 4.55 -13.99 -11.05
N ASP A 195 3.40 -14.10 -11.70
CA ASP A 195 3.25 -14.71 -13.05
C ASP A 195 3.94 -13.89 -14.14
N ARG A 196 4.02 -12.57 -13.93
CA ARG A 196 4.69 -11.64 -14.85
C ARG A 196 5.44 -10.58 -14.05
N VAL A 197 6.64 -10.26 -14.51
CA VAL A 197 7.49 -9.21 -13.94
C VAL A 197 7.90 -8.24 -15.04
N ALA A 198 7.69 -6.95 -14.79
CA ALA A 198 8.25 -5.86 -15.58
C ALA A 198 9.18 -5.03 -14.69
N MET A 199 10.23 -4.48 -15.26
CA MET A 199 11.18 -3.61 -14.53
C MET A 199 11.49 -2.38 -15.37
N THR A 200 11.62 -1.23 -14.70
CA THR A 200 12.22 -0.05 -15.34
C THR A 200 13.72 -0.26 -15.53
N GLU A 201 14.32 0.43 -16.51
CA GLU A 201 15.74 0.29 -16.82
C GLU A 201 16.68 0.57 -15.63
N SER A 202 16.30 1.52 -14.77
CA SER A 202 17.05 1.90 -13.58
C SER A 202 16.73 1.08 -12.33
N ALA A 203 15.77 0.14 -12.42
CA ALA A 203 15.41 -0.71 -11.28
C ALA A 203 16.40 -1.87 -11.13
N TYR A 204 16.58 -2.32 -9.90
CA TYR A 204 17.35 -3.51 -9.64
C TYR A 204 16.68 -4.36 -8.56
N MET A 205 16.95 -5.68 -8.58
CA MET A 205 16.40 -6.63 -7.64
C MET A 205 17.50 -7.51 -7.06
N VAL A 206 17.56 -7.57 -5.73
CA VAL A 206 18.53 -8.40 -4.99
C VAL A 206 17.84 -9.08 -3.81
N ILE A 207 18.23 -10.31 -3.53
CA ILE A 207 17.67 -11.08 -2.41
C ILE A 207 18.45 -10.80 -1.12
N ALA A 208 19.77 -10.67 -1.21
CA ALA A 208 20.67 -10.34 -0.09
C ALA A 208 21.94 -9.68 -0.64
#